data_74460a765551104690309dee8924043f
#
_entry.id   74460a765551104690309dee8924043f
#
_cell.length_a   1.000
_cell.length_b   1.000
_cell.length_c   1.000
_cell.angle_alpha   90.00
_cell.angle_beta   90.00
_cell.angle_gamma   90.00
#
_symmetry.space_group_name_H-M   'P 1'
#
loop_
_entity.id
_entity.type
_entity.pdbx_description
1 polymer ?
#
loop_
_entity_poly.entity_id
_entity_poly.type
_entity_poly.pdbx_seq_one_letter_code
_entity_poly.pdbx_strand_id
1 'polypeptide(L)'
;MTDEDAVARAVEERWIAGAALDAFTNEPLPAESPLRLVDPERMILTPHNIAHSEAGRRANLKLALDQILAIARGEVPAHVVNPDAIPRWRARRR
;
A
#
# COMPACT_ATOMS: atom_id res chain seq x y z
N MET A 1 7.29 7.10 1.42
CA MET A 1 7.12 6.65 2.81
C MET A 1 6.89 7.90 3.65
N THR A 2 5.94 7.90 4.55
CA THR A 2 5.58 9.06 5.38
C THR A 2 6.53 9.14 6.57
N ASP A 3 6.95 10.35 6.95
CA ASP A 3 7.68 10.59 8.20
C ASP A 3 6.66 10.62 9.35
N GLU A 4 6.64 9.58 10.17
CA GLU A 4 5.67 9.37 11.24
C GLU A 4 5.83 10.39 12.38
N ASP A 5 7.07 10.77 12.70
CA ASP A 5 7.35 11.78 13.72
C ASP A 5 6.87 13.16 13.27
N ALA A 6 7.07 13.49 11.99
CA ALA A 6 6.57 14.73 11.43
C ALA A 6 5.05 14.79 11.40
N VAL A 7 4.37 13.67 11.11
CA VAL A 7 2.90 13.60 11.17
C VAL A 7 2.39 13.79 12.60
N ALA A 8 2.95 13.06 13.56
CA ALA A 8 2.58 13.19 14.97
C ALA A 8 2.68 14.64 15.42
N ARG A 9 3.83 15.29 15.19
CA ARG A 9 4.07 16.69 15.50
C ARG A 9 3.09 17.64 14.80
N ALA A 10 2.82 17.41 13.51
CA ALA A 10 1.88 18.26 12.75
C ALA A 10 0.46 18.25 13.34
N VAL A 11 0.01 17.09 13.86
CA VAL A 11 -1.28 16.97 14.54
C VAL A 11 -1.24 17.64 15.93
N GLU A 12 -0.18 17.40 16.71
CA GLU A 12 -0.01 17.98 18.05
C GLU A 12 0.05 19.50 18.02
N GLU A 13 0.87 20.05 17.12
CA GLU A 13 1.04 21.50 16.93
C GLU A 13 -0.11 22.14 16.15
N ARG A 14 -1.13 21.33 15.74
CA ARG A 14 -2.33 21.79 15.03
C ARG A 14 -2.03 22.41 13.64
N TRP A 15 -0.96 21.98 12.99
CA TRP A 15 -0.72 22.32 11.57
C TRP A 15 -1.76 21.66 10.66
N ILE A 16 -2.22 20.47 11.08
CA ILE A 16 -3.34 19.74 10.46
C ILE A 16 -4.36 19.36 11.52
N ALA A 17 -5.62 19.23 11.11
CA ALA A 17 -6.72 18.95 12.03
C ALA A 17 -6.63 17.55 12.67
N GLY A 18 -6.11 16.59 11.92
CA GLY A 18 -5.93 15.19 12.32
C GLY A 18 -5.32 14.40 11.21
N ALA A 19 -5.03 13.11 11.45
CA ALA A 19 -4.48 12.20 10.47
C ALA A 19 -5.09 10.80 10.58
N ALA A 20 -5.06 10.05 9.48
CA ALA A 20 -5.40 8.63 9.44
C ALA A 20 -4.27 7.86 8.73
N LEU A 21 -3.73 6.85 9.38
CA LEU A 21 -2.66 6.03 8.85
C LEU A 21 -3.01 4.54 8.98
N ASP A 22 -2.69 3.78 7.92
CA ASP A 22 -2.93 2.33 7.87
C ASP A 22 -1.64 1.53 7.66
N ALA A 23 -0.56 2.18 7.22
CA ALA A 23 0.73 1.55 6.97
C ALA A 23 1.84 2.32 7.70
N PHE A 24 2.80 1.59 8.27
CA PHE A 24 3.84 2.12 9.15
C PHE A 24 5.22 1.61 8.75
N THR A 25 6.24 2.35 9.13
CA THR A 25 7.65 1.96 8.91
C THR A 25 7.99 0.65 9.63
N ASN A 26 7.48 0.50 10.86
CA ASN A 26 7.57 -0.73 11.64
C ASN A 26 6.17 -1.28 11.89
N GLU A 27 5.91 -2.52 11.46
CA GLU A 27 4.63 -3.19 11.61
C GLU A 27 4.80 -4.51 12.37
N PRO A 28 3.97 -4.76 13.39
CA PRO A 28 2.92 -3.90 13.94
C PRO A 28 3.48 -2.63 14.57
N LEU A 29 2.69 -1.53 14.52
CA LEU A 29 3.10 -0.23 15.07
C LEU A 29 3.52 -0.36 16.55
N PRO A 30 4.77 -0.01 16.90
CA PRO A 30 5.31 -0.14 18.26
C PRO A 30 4.45 0.61 19.30
N ALA A 31 4.44 0.13 20.53
CA ALA A 31 3.67 0.77 21.60
C ALA A 31 4.18 2.19 21.93
N GLU A 32 5.49 2.40 21.77
CA GLU A 32 6.19 3.67 22.01
C GLU A 32 6.14 4.64 20.83
N SER A 33 5.47 4.28 19.73
CA SER A 33 5.36 5.17 18.56
C SER A 33 4.73 6.51 18.94
N PRO A 34 5.30 7.65 18.50
CA PRO A 34 4.73 8.98 18.76
C PRO A 34 3.31 9.11 18.21
N LEU A 35 2.95 8.40 17.15
CA LEU A 35 1.58 8.38 16.62
C LEU A 35 0.54 7.88 17.63
N ARG A 36 0.95 7.00 18.57
CA ARG A 36 0.04 6.51 19.63
C ARG A 36 -0.14 7.46 20.79
N LEU A 37 0.74 8.46 20.91
CA LEU A 37 0.70 9.46 21.97
C LEU A 37 -0.14 10.68 21.57
N VAL A 38 -0.42 10.85 20.29
CA VAL A 38 -1.30 11.90 19.78
C VAL A 38 -2.73 11.70 20.29
N ASP A 39 -3.44 12.79 20.51
CA ASP A 39 -4.86 12.80 20.88
C ASP A 39 -5.67 11.81 20.00
N PRO A 40 -6.29 10.78 20.60
CA PRO A 40 -7.00 9.75 19.87
C PRO A 40 -8.24 10.26 19.10
N GLU A 41 -8.77 11.43 19.47
CA GLU A 41 -9.87 12.05 18.72
C GLU A 41 -9.39 12.68 17.39
N ARG A 42 -8.07 12.79 17.22
CA ARG A 42 -7.44 13.43 16.07
C ARG A 42 -6.57 12.48 15.25
N MET A 43 -6.44 11.22 15.70
CA MET A 43 -5.61 10.22 15.06
C MET A 43 -6.36 8.90 14.85
N ILE A 44 -6.42 8.42 13.61
CA ILE A 44 -6.96 7.10 13.28
C ILE A 44 -5.78 6.22 12.84
N LEU A 45 -5.56 5.14 13.55
CA LEU A 45 -4.53 4.15 13.24
C LEU A 45 -5.20 2.79 12.98
N THR A 46 -4.96 2.19 11.82
CA THR A 46 -5.47 0.88 11.46
C THR A 46 -4.33 -0.09 11.14
N PRO A 47 -4.48 -1.41 11.35
CA PRO A 47 -3.39 -2.36 11.29
C PRO A 47 -3.12 -2.85 9.86
N HIS A 48 -2.85 -1.94 8.92
CA HIS A 48 -2.54 -2.19 7.51
C HIS A 48 -3.62 -3.06 6.83
N ASN A 49 -4.89 -2.70 7.02
CA ASN A 49 -6.01 -3.52 6.57
C ASN A 49 -7.06 -2.79 5.72
N ILE A 50 -6.79 -1.56 5.30
CA ILE A 50 -7.72 -0.77 4.48
C ILE A 50 -8.11 -1.48 3.16
N ALA A 51 -7.18 -2.29 2.62
CA ALA A 51 -7.42 -3.07 1.40
C ALA A 51 -8.15 -4.41 1.65
N HIS A 52 -8.42 -4.79 2.91
CA HIS A 52 -9.00 -6.08 3.27
C HIS A 52 -10.53 -6.14 3.23
N SER A 53 -11.18 -5.18 2.55
CA SER A 53 -12.60 -5.32 2.26
C SER A 53 -12.85 -6.50 1.31
N GLU A 54 -14.02 -7.13 1.41
CA GLU A 54 -14.40 -8.25 0.52
C GLU A 54 -14.33 -7.84 -0.96
N ALA A 55 -14.80 -6.63 -1.29
CA ALA A 55 -14.73 -6.09 -2.64
C ALA A 55 -13.27 -5.85 -3.10
N GLY A 56 -12.43 -5.26 -2.24
CA GLY A 56 -11.02 -5.03 -2.53
C GLY A 56 -10.25 -6.33 -2.74
N ARG A 57 -10.48 -7.33 -1.88
CA ARG A 57 -9.87 -8.65 -2.01
C ARG A 57 -10.26 -9.35 -3.31
N ARG A 58 -11.54 -9.31 -3.70
CA ARG A 58 -12.01 -9.88 -4.98
C ARG A 58 -11.40 -9.16 -6.18
N ALA A 59 -11.34 -7.83 -6.14
CA ALA A 59 -10.73 -7.04 -7.21
C ALA A 59 -9.24 -7.35 -7.39
N ASN A 60 -8.48 -7.41 -6.28
CA ASN A 60 -7.05 -7.75 -6.29
C ASN A 60 -6.81 -9.17 -6.81
N LEU A 61 -7.62 -10.16 -6.36
CA LEU A 61 -7.51 -11.54 -6.83
C LEU A 61 -7.80 -11.64 -8.32
N LYS A 62 -8.88 -10.99 -8.79
CA LYS A 62 -9.20 -10.96 -10.23
C LYS A 62 -8.07 -10.34 -11.03
N LEU A 63 -7.55 -9.20 -10.60
CA LEU A 63 -6.43 -8.53 -11.27
C LEU A 63 -5.20 -9.45 -11.36
N ALA A 64 -4.82 -10.10 -10.27
CA ALA A 64 -3.69 -11.04 -10.24
C ALA A 64 -3.91 -12.20 -11.21
N LEU A 65 -5.09 -12.81 -11.21
CA LEU A 65 -5.43 -13.92 -12.12
C LEU A 65 -5.39 -13.49 -13.60
N ASP A 66 -5.93 -12.32 -13.92
CA ASP A 66 -5.90 -11.79 -15.29
C ASP A 66 -4.45 -11.61 -15.80
N GLN A 67 -3.54 -11.10 -14.94
CA GLN A 67 -2.13 -10.97 -15.31
C GLN A 67 -1.44 -12.33 -15.49
N ILE A 68 -1.70 -13.29 -14.61
CA ILE A 68 -1.14 -14.66 -14.71
C ILE A 68 -1.62 -15.34 -15.99
N LEU A 69 -2.92 -15.23 -16.29
CA LEU A 69 -3.48 -15.83 -17.51
C LEU A 69 -2.92 -15.18 -18.79
N ALA A 70 -2.72 -13.86 -18.79
CA ALA A 70 -2.06 -13.17 -19.91
C ALA A 70 -0.64 -13.74 -20.13
N ILE A 71 0.15 -13.86 -19.06
CA ILE A 71 1.50 -14.44 -19.12
C ILE A 71 1.46 -15.88 -19.62
N ALA A 72 0.54 -16.70 -19.15
CA ALA A 72 0.40 -18.10 -19.59
C ALA A 72 0.07 -18.22 -21.08
N ARG A 73 -0.72 -17.29 -21.63
CA ARG A 73 -1.05 -17.21 -23.07
C ARG A 73 0.07 -16.60 -23.92
N GLY A 74 1.15 -16.11 -23.32
CA GLY A 74 2.20 -15.40 -24.03
C GLY A 74 1.89 -13.93 -24.33
N GLU A 75 0.83 -13.42 -23.79
CA GLU A 75 0.41 -12.02 -23.88
C GLU A 75 1.16 -11.16 -22.88
N VAL A 76 1.39 -9.89 -23.22
CA VAL A 76 1.95 -8.92 -22.27
C VAL A 76 0.86 -8.53 -21.27
N PRO A 77 1.10 -8.66 -19.96
CA PRO A 77 0.15 -8.22 -18.96
C PRO A 77 -0.21 -6.73 -19.10
N ALA A 78 -1.44 -6.36 -18.71
CA ALA A 78 -1.88 -4.98 -18.81
C ALA A 78 -1.10 -4.02 -17.86
N HIS A 79 -0.60 -4.56 -16.75
CA HIS A 79 0.11 -3.77 -15.74
C HIS A 79 1.55 -4.30 -15.57
N VAL A 80 2.50 -3.62 -16.21
CA VAL A 80 3.94 -3.94 -16.12
C VAL A 80 4.67 -2.77 -15.51
N VAL A 81 5.33 -2.98 -14.37
CA VAL A 81 6.07 -1.95 -13.63
C VAL A 81 7.33 -1.49 -14.37
N ASN A 82 7.96 -2.40 -15.12
CA ASN A 82 9.20 -2.16 -15.88
C ASN A 82 9.01 -2.53 -17.36
N PRO A 83 8.32 -1.71 -18.16
CA PRO A 83 7.97 -2.02 -19.55
C PRO A 83 9.18 -2.31 -20.45
N ASP A 84 10.36 -1.77 -20.11
CA ASP A 84 11.61 -2.02 -20.84
C ASP A 84 12.06 -3.50 -20.81
N ALA A 85 11.52 -4.29 -19.89
CA ALA A 85 11.76 -5.73 -19.83
C ALA A 85 10.97 -6.54 -20.90
N ILE A 86 9.91 -5.96 -21.48
CA ILE A 86 9.00 -6.67 -22.40
C ILE A 86 9.71 -7.25 -23.62
N PRO A 87 10.58 -6.54 -24.36
CA PRO A 87 11.28 -7.08 -25.51
C PRO A 87 12.13 -8.31 -25.15
N ARG A 88 12.86 -8.25 -24.05
CA ARG A 88 13.69 -9.36 -23.55
C ARG A 88 12.85 -10.56 -23.10
N TRP A 89 11.72 -10.30 -22.45
CA TRP A 89 10.78 -11.35 -22.06
C TRP A 89 10.18 -12.06 -23.26
N ARG A 90 9.76 -11.33 -24.31
CA ARG A 90 9.25 -11.91 -25.57
C ARG A 90 10.29 -12.76 -26.28
N ALA A 91 11.54 -12.34 -26.29
CA ALA A 91 12.63 -13.07 -26.96
C ALA A 91 12.90 -14.45 -26.32
N ARG A 92 12.65 -14.62 -25.02
CA ARG A 92 12.84 -15.89 -24.30
C ARG A 92 11.72 -16.93 -24.52
N ARG A 93 10.63 -16.54 -25.15
CA ARG A 93 9.46 -17.42 -25.39
C ARG A 93 9.37 -17.94 -26.81
N ARG A 94 10.34 -17.63 -27.65
CA ARG A 94 10.55 -18.21 -28.97
C ARG A 94 11.45 -19.44 -28.84
#